data_1b11d4b9b32c2b799b3e0532ef5dbebb
#
_entry.id   1b11d4b9b32c2b799b3e0532ef5dbebb
#
_cell.length_a   1.000
_cell.length_b   1.000
_cell.length_c   1.000
_cell.angle_alpha   90.00
_cell.angle_beta   90.00
_cell.angle_gamma   90.00
#
_symmetry.space_group_name_H-M   'P 1'
#
loop_
_entity.id
_entity.type
_entity.pdbx_description
1 polymer ?
#
loop_
_entity_poly.entity_id
_entity_poly.type
_entity_poly.pdbx_seq_one_letter_code
_entity_poly.pdbx_strand_id
1 'polypeptide(L)'
;MIVVYEDNHIIVVNKTSSEIVQGDKTGDTPLSEMVKQYLKEKYNKPGNVFIGVTHRLDRPVSGLVVFAKTSKALPRLNEMFRNGEVKKTYWAIVKECPKETEGELVHYLVRNEKQNKSYAYDKEVKNSKKAVLHYKLIGHSQNYYLLEVDLKTGRHHQIRCQLAKMGCPIKGDLKYGAPRSNPDGSICLHARTVQFVHPVSKEMIQLTAPVPEGNLWNGFEMD
;
A
#
# COMPACT_ATOMS: atom_id res chain seq x y z
N MET A 1 1.14 7.48 -15.47
CA MET A 1 0.53 6.25 -14.89
C MET A 1 1.21 5.04 -15.49
N ILE A 2 1.62 4.10 -14.66
CA ILE A 2 2.34 2.89 -15.09
C ILE A 2 1.44 1.69 -14.87
N VAL A 3 1.04 1.01 -15.97
CA VAL A 3 0.24 -0.21 -15.92
C VAL A 3 1.18 -1.40 -15.78
N VAL A 4 1.00 -2.20 -14.73
CA VAL A 4 1.81 -3.39 -14.44
C VAL A 4 1.19 -4.64 -15.06
N TYR A 5 -0.14 -4.71 -15.04
CA TYR A 5 -0.90 -5.86 -15.56
C TYR A 5 -2.28 -5.39 -16.01
N GLU A 6 -2.79 -5.99 -17.07
CA GLU A 6 -4.15 -5.73 -17.54
C GLU A 6 -4.68 -6.95 -18.28
N ASP A 7 -5.94 -7.31 -17.99
CA ASP A 7 -6.73 -8.26 -18.77
C ASP A 7 -8.18 -7.75 -18.94
N ASN A 8 -9.11 -8.60 -19.30
CA ASN A 8 -10.50 -8.19 -19.51
C ASN A 8 -11.22 -7.78 -18.22
N HIS A 9 -10.76 -8.23 -17.06
CA HIS A 9 -11.47 -8.09 -15.78
C HIS A 9 -10.76 -7.26 -14.75
N ILE A 10 -9.43 -7.16 -14.82
CA ILE A 10 -8.62 -6.41 -13.84
C ILE A 10 -7.57 -5.54 -14.53
N ILE A 11 -7.19 -4.47 -13.86
CA ILE A 11 -6.02 -3.66 -14.21
C ILE A 11 -5.28 -3.32 -12.92
N VAL A 12 -3.96 -3.48 -12.94
CA VAL A 12 -3.08 -3.21 -11.81
C VAL A 12 -2.08 -2.14 -12.22
N VAL A 13 -2.01 -1.08 -11.42
CA VAL A 13 -1.12 0.05 -11.69
C VAL A 13 -0.12 0.22 -10.57
N ASN A 14 1.06 0.74 -10.90
CA ASN A 14 2.07 1.16 -9.94
C ASN A 14 1.85 2.65 -9.66
N LYS A 15 1.13 2.93 -8.57
CA LYS A 15 0.84 4.29 -8.13
C LYS A 15 2.12 4.99 -7.68
N THR A 16 2.30 6.23 -8.08
CA THR A 16 3.35 7.10 -7.53
C THR A 16 2.85 7.76 -6.23
N SER A 17 3.78 8.28 -5.42
CA SER A 17 3.40 9.14 -4.31
C SER A 17 2.71 10.40 -4.84
N SER A 18 1.92 11.06 -4.01
CA SER A 18 1.06 12.21 -4.34
C SER A 18 -0.23 11.90 -5.09
N GLU A 19 -0.36 10.78 -5.78
CA GLU A 19 -1.62 10.36 -6.37
C GLU A 19 -2.57 9.77 -5.32
N ILE A 20 -3.86 10.11 -5.42
CA ILE A 20 -4.92 9.50 -4.60
C ILE A 20 -5.66 8.44 -5.41
N VAL A 21 -6.07 7.36 -4.77
CA VAL A 21 -6.76 6.25 -5.45
C VAL A 21 -8.20 6.62 -5.79
N GLN A 22 -8.89 7.27 -4.86
CA GLN A 22 -10.28 7.76 -5.00
C GLN A 22 -10.35 9.25 -4.75
N GLY A 23 -11.44 9.88 -5.25
CA GLY A 23 -11.71 11.29 -4.98
C GLY A 23 -11.80 11.60 -3.50
N ASP A 24 -11.26 12.74 -3.11
CA ASP A 24 -11.31 13.28 -1.76
C ASP A 24 -11.70 14.79 -1.79
N LYS A 25 -11.62 15.44 -0.64
CA LYS A 25 -11.94 16.87 -0.51
C LYS A 25 -10.95 17.83 -1.18
N THR A 26 -9.79 17.33 -1.65
CA THR A 26 -8.79 18.20 -2.31
C THR A 26 -9.20 18.62 -3.71
N GLY A 27 -10.06 17.84 -4.37
CA GLY A 27 -10.45 18.07 -5.75
C GLY A 27 -9.42 17.58 -6.78
N ASP A 28 -8.36 16.93 -6.34
CA ASP A 28 -7.37 16.33 -7.25
C ASP A 28 -7.98 15.17 -8.04
N THR A 29 -7.56 15.01 -9.29
CA THR A 29 -8.01 13.90 -10.14
C THR A 29 -7.50 12.58 -9.57
N PRO A 30 -8.41 11.67 -9.15
CA PRO A 30 -8.00 10.41 -8.56
C PRO A 30 -7.49 9.42 -9.61
N LEU A 31 -6.67 8.48 -9.16
CA LEU A 31 -6.12 7.41 -10.01
C LEU A 31 -7.22 6.60 -10.71
N SER A 32 -8.35 6.38 -10.05
CA SER A 32 -9.53 5.71 -10.64
C SER A 32 -10.03 6.42 -11.91
N GLU A 33 -10.07 7.76 -11.92
CA GLU A 33 -10.46 8.53 -13.11
C GLU A 33 -9.37 8.50 -14.19
N MET A 34 -8.11 8.50 -13.81
CA MET A 34 -6.99 8.36 -14.75
C MET A 34 -7.03 7.00 -15.46
N VAL A 35 -7.35 5.94 -14.73
CA VAL A 35 -7.52 4.59 -15.30
C VAL A 35 -8.71 4.53 -16.26
N LYS A 36 -9.84 5.13 -15.92
CA LYS A 36 -10.99 5.24 -16.83
C LYS A 36 -10.60 5.92 -18.14
N GLN A 37 -9.89 7.03 -18.07
CA GLN A 37 -9.45 7.77 -19.25
C GLN A 37 -8.49 6.95 -20.09
N TYR A 38 -7.54 6.27 -19.47
CA TYR A 38 -6.61 5.35 -20.14
C TYR A 38 -7.35 4.25 -20.91
N LEU A 39 -8.34 3.60 -20.31
CA LEU A 39 -9.13 2.55 -20.96
C LEU A 39 -10.02 3.09 -22.07
N LYS A 40 -10.59 4.28 -21.86
CA LYS A 40 -11.42 4.94 -22.87
C LYS A 40 -10.63 5.22 -24.14
N GLU A 41 -9.45 5.75 -24.00
CA GLU A 41 -8.55 6.06 -25.14
C GLU A 41 -8.02 4.77 -25.79
N LYS A 42 -7.50 3.84 -24.99
CA LYS A 42 -6.90 2.59 -25.49
C LYS A 42 -7.87 1.76 -26.33
N TYR A 43 -9.13 1.66 -25.91
CA TYR A 43 -10.14 0.84 -26.56
C TYR A 43 -11.15 1.64 -27.37
N ASN A 44 -10.96 2.94 -27.50
CA ASN A 44 -11.84 3.86 -28.23
C ASN A 44 -13.31 3.69 -27.80
N LYS A 45 -13.57 3.64 -26.49
CA LYS A 45 -14.90 3.38 -25.95
C LYS A 45 -15.76 4.65 -25.98
N PRO A 46 -17.01 4.57 -26.48
CA PRO A 46 -17.97 5.66 -26.32
C PRO A 46 -18.54 5.68 -24.88
N GLY A 47 -18.86 6.87 -24.37
CA GLY A 47 -19.54 7.00 -23.08
C GLY A 47 -18.65 6.74 -21.86
N ASN A 48 -19.29 6.38 -20.75
CA ASN A 48 -18.63 6.15 -19.48
C ASN A 48 -17.97 4.77 -19.43
N VAL A 49 -16.75 4.74 -18.87
CA VAL A 49 -16.01 3.50 -18.63
C VAL A 49 -16.19 3.10 -17.16
N PHE A 50 -16.47 1.83 -16.92
CA PHE A 50 -16.55 1.29 -15.57
C PHE A 50 -15.15 1.00 -15.00
N ILE A 51 -14.92 1.46 -13.76
CA ILE A 51 -13.79 1.04 -12.92
C ILE A 51 -14.28 0.86 -11.48
N GLY A 52 -13.95 -0.28 -10.89
CA GLY A 52 -14.24 -0.56 -9.49
C GLY A 52 -12.99 -0.43 -8.64
N VAL A 53 -13.07 0.35 -7.56
CA VAL A 53 -12.01 0.47 -6.55
C VAL A 53 -12.15 -0.66 -5.55
N THR A 54 -11.09 -1.44 -5.36
CA THR A 54 -11.08 -2.61 -4.47
C THR A 54 -10.35 -2.36 -3.16
N HIS A 55 -9.34 -1.52 -3.18
CA HIS A 55 -8.54 -1.11 -2.01
C HIS A 55 -7.85 0.23 -2.30
N ARG A 56 -7.19 0.78 -1.29
CA ARG A 56 -6.49 2.07 -1.42
C ARG A 56 -5.11 2.01 -0.80
N LEU A 57 -4.23 2.86 -1.32
CA LEU A 57 -2.98 3.26 -0.69
C LEU A 57 -3.09 4.74 -0.30
N ASP A 58 -2.46 5.10 0.81
CA ASP A 58 -2.39 6.50 1.23
C ASP A 58 -1.67 7.35 0.18
N ARG A 59 -2.01 8.64 0.09
CA ARG A 59 -1.41 9.56 -0.87
C ARG A 59 0.13 9.48 -0.93
N PRO A 60 0.88 9.52 0.19
CA PRO A 60 2.35 9.52 0.15
C PRO A 60 2.97 8.16 -0.11
N VAL A 61 2.18 7.10 -0.27
CA VAL A 61 2.61 5.71 -0.48
C VAL A 61 2.59 5.38 -1.97
N SER A 62 3.60 4.67 -2.44
CA SER A 62 3.68 4.17 -3.82
C SER A 62 3.36 2.66 -3.89
N GLY A 63 3.16 2.16 -5.11
CA GLY A 63 3.07 0.74 -5.38
C GLY A 63 1.75 0.26 -5.96
N LEU A 64 1.51 -1.04 -5.85
CA LEU A 64 0.45 -1.74 -6.56
C LEU A 64 -0.95 -1.38 -6.06
N VAL A 65 -1.82 -1.01 -7.00
CA VAL A 65 -3.26 -0.83 -6.77
C VAL A 65 -4.01 -1.65 -7.81
N VAL A 66 -4.89 -2.54 -7.33
CA VAL A 66 -5.73 -3.41 -8.17
C VAL A 66 -7.10 -2.78 -8.37
N PHE A 67 -7.50 -2.63 -9.61
CA PHE A 67 -8.86 -2.17 -9.97
C PHE A 67 -9.61 -3.27 -10.71
N ALA A 68 -10.93 -3.33 -10.49
CA ALA A 68 -11.84 -4.14 -11.29
C ALA A 68 -12.23 -3.38 -12.57
N LYS A 69 -12.14 -4.03 -13.72
CA LYS A 69 -12.60 -3.48 -15.00
C LYS A 69 -14.04 -3.86 -15.32
N THR A 70 -14.60 -4.82 -14.61
CA THR A 70 -15.96 -5.31 -14.83
C THR A 70 -16.77 -5.35 -13.53
N SER A 71 -18.08 -5.18 -13.65
CA SER A 71 -19.01 -5.34 -12.54
C SER A 71 -19.04 -6.76 -11.98
N LYS A 72 -18.65 -7.75 -12.77
CA LYS A 72 -18.50 -9.14 -12.35
C LYS A 72 -17.30 -9.34 -11.43
N ALA A 73 -16.17 -8.74 -11.75
CA ALA A 73 -14.94 -8.89 -10.98
C ALA A 73 -14.96 -8.11 -9.66
N LEU A 74 -15.62 -6.95 -9.62
CA LEU A 74 -15.60 -6.05 -8.46
C LEU A 74 -16.04 -6.73 -7.15
N PRO A 75 -17.24 -7.32 -7.04
CA PRO A 75 -17.68 -7.93 -5.79
C PRO A 75 -16.80 -9.11 -5.37
N ARG A 76 -16.27 -9.87 -6.34
CA ARG A 76 -15.38 -11.00 -6.08
C ARG A 76 -14.04 -10.53 -5.51
N LEU A 77 -13.43 -9.50 -6.09
CA LEU A 77 -12.20 -8.88 -5.56
C LEU A 77 -12.43 -8.28 -4.18
N ASN A 78 -13.54 -7.55 -3.99
CA ASN A 78 -13.87 -6.99 -2.67
C ASN A 78 -13.99 -8.06 -1.59
N GLU A 79 -14.59 -9.20 -1.90
CA GLU A 79 -14.69 -10.34 -0.99
C GLU A 79 -13.31 -10.91 -0.67
N MET A 80 -12.46 -11.08 -1.67
CA MET A 80 -11.10 -11.60 -1.51
C MET A 80 -10.26 -10.69 -0.60
N PHE A 81 -10.33 -9.36 -0.78
CA PHE A 81 -9.66 -8.41 0.10
C PHE A 81 -10.20 -8.49 1.54
N ARG A 82 -11.52 -8.58 1.69
CA ARG A 82 -12.16 -8.68 3.01
C ARG A 82 -11.77 -9.95 3.77
N ASN A 83 -11.63 -11.06 3.04
CA ASN A 83 -11.31 -12.37 3.62
C ASN A 83 -9.81 -12.62 3.78
N GLY A 84 -8.95 -11.65 3.45
CA GLY A 84 -7.51 -11.81 3.56
C GLY A 84 -6.89 -12.75 2.53
N GLU A 85 -7.58 -13.00 1.41
CA GLU A 85 -7.13 -13.89 0.34
C GLU A 85 -6.14 -13.22 -0.63
N VAL A 86 -5.97 -11.91 -0.51
CA VAL A 86 -4.98 -11.14 -1.28
C VAL A 86 -3.75 -10.96 -0.41
N LYS A 87 -2.64 -11.60 -0.79
CA LYS A 87 -1.36 -11.43 -0.11
C LYS A 87 -0.67 -10.17 -0.60
N LYS A 88 -0.29 -9.30 0.33
CA LYS A 88 0.38 -8.04 0.03
C LYS A 88 1.67 -7.96 0.82
N THR A 89 2.78 -7.69 0.14
CA THR A 89 4.02 -7.32 0.80
C THR A 89 4.40 -5.89 0.46
N TYR A 90 4.92 -5.21 1.45
CA TYR A 90 5.40 -3.83 1.34
C TYR A 90 6.88 -3.78 1.63
N TRP A 91 7.56 -2.83 1.02
CA TRP A 91 8.91 -2.45 1.41
C TRP A 91 8.87 -1.12 2.13
N ALA A 92 9.55 -1.04 3.26
CA ALA A 92 9.64 0.16 4.08
C ALA A 92 11.09 0.48 4.40
N ILE A 93 11.48 1.73 4.21
CA ILE A 93 12.79 2.22 4.60
C ILE A 93 12.66 2.91 5.95
N VAL A 94 13.47 2.49 6.92
CA VAL A 94 13.52 3.05 8.26
C VAL A 94 14.95 3.46 8.62
N LYS A 95 15.11 4.43 9.51
CA LYS A 95 16.42 4.88 9.98
C LYS A 95 16.90 4.06 11.18
N GLU A 96 15.98 3.70 12.06
CA GLU A 96 16.28 2.93 13.26
C GLU A 96 16.28 1.43 12.95
N CYS A 97 17.35 0.74 13.36
CA CYS A 97 17.43 -0.71 13.21
C CYS A 97 16.44 -1.39 14.16
N PRO A 98 15.56 -2.29 13.67
CA PRO A 98 14.72 -3.05 14.58
C PRO A 98 15.58 -3.92 15.51
N LYS A 99 15.12 -4.11 16.75
CA LYS A 99 15.84 -4.94 17.74
C LYS A 99 15.97 -6.38 17.30
N GLU A 100 14.90 -6.91 16.70
CA GLU A 100 14.88 -8.24 16.10
C GLU A 100 14.88 -8.11 14.57
N THR A 101 15.58 -8.98 13.88
CA THR A 101 15.64 -8.96 12.42
C THR A 101 14.36 -9.41 11.76
N GLU A 102 13.49 -10.07 12.50
CA GLU A 102 12.21 -10.60 12.02
C GLU A 102 11.25 -10.70 13.18
N GLY A 103 9.97 -10.47 12.95
CA GLY A 103 8.97 -10.61 13.99
C GLY A 103 7.55 -10.35 13.52
N GLU A 104 6.60 -10.76 14.36
CA GLU A 104 5.19 -10.44 14.20
C GLU A 104 4.82 -9.29 15.13
N LEU A 105 4.15 -8.27 14.60
CA LEU A 105 3.60 -7.18 15.39
C LEU A 105 2.08 -7.34 15.50
N VAL A 106 1.60 -7.40 16.73
CA VAL A 106 0.17 -7.44 17.05
C VAL A 106 -0.15 -6.23 17.92
N HIS A 107 -1.00 -5.37 17.40
CA HIS A 107 -1.49 -4.20 18.13
C HIS A 107 -2.99 -4.04 17.96
N TYR A 108 -3.56 -3.15 18.74
CA TYR A 108 -4.96 -2.76 18.66
C TYR A 108 -5.03 -1.30 18.29
N LEU A 109 -5.53 -1.02 17.08
CA LEU A 109 -5.49 0.31 16.48
C LEU A 109 -6.81 1.05 16.67
N VAL A 110 -6.70 2.31 17.09
CA VAL A 110 -7.83 3.25 17.13
C VAL A 110 -7.56 4.38 16.14
N ARG A 111 -8.49 4.57 15.22
CA ARG A 111 -8.42 5.68 14.25
C ARG A 111 -9.00 6.96 14.85
N ASN A 112 -8.25 8.04 14.80
CA ASN A 112 -8.73 9.40 15.05
C ASN A 112 -8.98 10.09 13.70
N GLU A 113 -10.25 10.19 13.31
CA GLU A 113 -10.63 10.75 12.01
C GLU A 113 -10.30 12.23 11.88
N LYS A 114 -10.41 13.00 12.96
CA LYS A 114 -10.10 14.43 12.95
C LYS A 114 -8.64 14.70 12.65
N GLN A 115 -7.75 13.88 13.19
CA GLN A 115 -6.31 13.96 12.97
C GLN A 115 -5.85 13.21 11.71
N ASN A 116 -6.72 12.40 11.11
CA ASN A 116 -6.36 11.44 10.07
C ASN A 116 -5.13 10.61 10.50
N LYS A 117 -5.19 10.02 11.69
CA LYS A 117 -4.09 9.30 12.32
C LYS A 117 -4.61 8.14 13.15
N SER A 118 -3.88 7.04 13.17
CA SER A 118 -4.16 5.88 14.03
C SER A 118 -3.20 5.81 15.20
N TYR A 119 -3.66 5.23 16.30
CA TYR A 119 -2.87 5.00 17.51
C TYR A 119 -2.85 3.52 17.83
N ALA A 120 -1.69 2.98 18.15
CA ALA A 120 -1.49 1.57 18.45
C ALA A 120 -1.38 1.33 19.95
N TYR A 121 -2.14 0.35 20.44
CA TYR A 121 -2.14 -0.10 21.82
C TYR A 121 -1.72 -1.56 21.89
N ASP A 122 -1.03 -1.93 22.98
CA ASP A 122 -0.59 -3.32 23.19
C ASP A 122 -1.71 -4.25 23.60
N LYS A 123 -2.80 -3.69 24.13
CA LYS A 123 -4.00 -4.42 24.57
C LYS A 123 -5.24 -3.85 23.91
N GLU A 124 -6.27 -4.69 23.80
CA GLU A 124 -7.56 -4.24 23.28
C GLU A 124 -8.12 -3.10 24.14
N VAL A 125 -8.53 -2.03 23.46
CA VAL A 125 -9.19 -0.87 24.07
C VAL A 125 -10.48 -0.57 23.31
N LYS A 126 -11.32 0.29 23.88
CA LYS A 126 -12.59 0.67 23.24
C LYS A 126 -12.36 1.20 21.81
N ASN A 127 -13.18 0.72 20.87
CA ASN A 127 -13.13 1.08 19.45
C ASN A 127 -11.84 0.66 18.73
N SER A 128 -11.01 -0.18 19.34
CA SER A 128 -9.82 -0.70 18.69
C SER A 128 -10.13 -1.86 17.76
N LYS A 129 -9.27 -2.02 16.76
CA LYS A 129 -9.28 -3.17 15.84
C LYS A 129 -7.93 -3.85 15.88
N LYS A 130 -7.94 -5.17 16.02
CA LYS A 130 -6.71 -5.97 16.00
C LYS A 130 -6.01 -5.83 14.65
N ALA A 131 -4.71 -5.54 14.69
CA ALA A 131 -3.86 -5.36 13.52
C ALA A 131 -2.63 -6.26 13.65
N VAL A 132 -2.39 -7.06 12.63
CA VAL A 132 -1.29 -8.02 12.58
C VAL A 132 -0.49 -7.82 11.30
N LEU A 133 0.83 -7.73 11.45
CA LEU A 133 1.78 -7.78 10.34
C LEU A 133 3.00 -8.59 10.76
N HIS A 134 3.70 -9.13 9.78
CA HIS A 134 5.01 -9.73 9.95
C HIS A 134 6.03 -8.85 9.23
N TYR A 135 7.17 -8.60 9.85
CA TYR A 135 8.26 -7.85 9.21
C TYR A 135 9.55 -8.66 9.20
N LYS A 136 10.39 -8.37 8.23
CA LYS A 136 11.73 -8.94 8.11
C LYS A 136 12.69 -7.87 7.61
N LEU A 137 13.84 -7.75 8.27
CA LEU A 137 14.96 -6.95 7.77
C LEU A 137 15.57 -7.69 6.58
N ILE A 138 15.55 -7.08 5.40
CA ILE A 138 16.01 -7.71 4.16
C ILE A 138 17.18 -6.99 3.52
N GLY A 139 17.61 -5.87 4.05
CA GLY A 139 18.72 -5.11 3.51
C GLY A 139 19.09 -3.93 4.37
N HIS A 140 20.29 -3.42 4.16
CA HIS A 140 20.81 -2.25 4.85
C HIS A 140 21.65 -1.38 3.91
N SER A 141 21.76 -0.11 4.27
CA SER A 141 22.70 0.83 3.66
C SER A 141 23.51 1.51 4.77
N GLN A 142 24.33 2.47 4.41
CA GLN A 142 25.13 3.18 5.41
C GLN A 142 24.26 3.81 6.52
N ASN A 143 23.07 4.33 6.18
CA ASN A 143 22.25 5.10 7.09
C ASN A 143 20.83 4.56 7.31
N TYR A 144 20.42 3.53 6.57
CA TYR A 144 19.04 3.08 6.55
C TYR A 144 18.92 1.56 6.52
N TYR A 145 17.74 1.09 6.87
CA TYR A 145 17.36 -0.33 6.87
C TYR A 145 16.14 -0.53 5.99
N LEU A 146 16.14 -1.63 5.25
CA LEU A 146 15.02 -2.03 4.40
C LEU A 146 14.26 -3.18 5.04
N LEU A 147 12.98 -2.95 5.32
CA LEU A 147 12.09 -3.96 5.88
C LEU A 147 11.11 -4.44 4.80
N GLU A 148 10.92 -5.76 4.74
CA GLU A 148 9.78 -6.35 4.04
C GLU A 148 8.67 -6.58 5.06
N VAL A 149 7.47 -6.11 4.75
CA VAL A 149 6.29 -6.22 5.60
C VAL A 149 5.24 -7.08 4.91
N ASP A 150 4.89 -8.19 5.55
CA ASP A 150 3.78 -9.04 5.15
C ASP A 150 2.54 -8.64 5.96
N LEU A 151 1.59 -8.02 5.27
CA LEU A 151 0.42 -7.44 5.90
C LEU A 151 -0.69 -8.50 6.05
N LYS A 152 -1.03 -8.85 7.29
CA LYS A 152 -2.09 -9.84 7.60
C LYS A 152 -3.48 -9.20 7.71
N THR A 153 -3.55 -7.97 8.17
CA THR A 153 -4.76 -7.14 8.25
C THR A 153 -4.54 -5.82 7.52
N GLY A 154 -5.58 -5.10 7.19
CA GLY A 154 -5.50 -3.86 6.42
C GLY A 154 -6.15 -2.67 7.14
N ARG A 155 -5.71 -2.32 8.35
CA ARG A 155 -6.25 -1.19 9.11
C ARG A 155 -5.69 0.14 8.59
N HIS A 156 -6.42 1.21 8.85
CA HIS A 156 -6.00 2.57 8.51
C HIS A 156 -4.60 2.88 9.06
N HIS A 157 -3.67 3.27 8.16
CA HIS A 157 -2.29 3.60 8.48
C HIS A 157 -1.52 2.49 9.24
N GLN A 158 -1.90 1.25 9.05
CA GLN A 158 -1.43 0.15 9.90
C GLN A 158 0.09 0.02 9.94
N ILE A 159 0.75 -0.09 8.79
CA ILE A 159 2.21 -0.28 8.74
C ILE A 159 2.91 0.93 9.36
N ARG A 160 2.47 2.13 8.99
CA ARG A 160 3.00 3.40 9.49
C ARG A 160 2.93 3.47 11.02
N CYS A 161 1.76 3.15 11.55
CA CYS A 161 1.46 3.19 12.98
C CYS A 161 2.23 2.11 13.76
N GLN A 162 2.24 0.88 13.27
CA GLN A 162 2.88 -0.24 13.97
C GLN A 162 4.41 -0.17 13.92
N LEU A 163 5.02 0.22 12.81
CA LEU A 163 6.47 0.43 12.75
C LEU A 163 6.91 1.58 13.66
N ALA A 164 6.16 2.67 13.72
CA ALA A 164 6.44 3.77 14.64
C ALA A 164 6.32 3.31 16.10
N LYS A 165 5.31 2.50 16.44
CA LYS A 165 5.13 1.93 17.78
C LYS A 165 6.30 1.05 18.18
N MET A 166 6.89 0.33 17.24
CA MET A 166 8.09 -0.50 17.44
C MET A 166 9.37 0.36 17.64
N GLY A 167 9.31 1.65 17.36
CA GLY A 167 10.47 2.55 17.43
C GLY A 167 11.18 2.76 16.10
N CYS A 168 10.60 2.30 14.99
CA CYS A 168 11.17 2.38 13.65
C CYS A 168 10.22 3.12 12.69
N PRO A 169 9.98 4.44 12.87
CA PRO A 169 9.12 5.19 11.97
C PRO A 169 9.66 5.15 10.54
N ILE A 170 8.75 5.10 9.58
CA ILE A 170 9.09 5.09 8.16
C ILE A 170 9.75 6.42 7.79
N LYS A 171 10.84 6.35 7.03
CA LYS A 171 11.54 7.55 6.54
C LYS A 171 10.57 8.47 5.79
N GLY A 172 10.55 9.75 6.18
CA GLY A 172 9.68 10.78 5.61
C GLY A 172 8.32 10.91 6.29
N ASP A 173 7.96 10.02 7.19
CA ASP A 173 6.64 10.00 7.82
C ASP A 173 6.58 10.85 9.08
N LEU A 174 6.43 12.15 8.90
CA LEU A 174 6.35 13.12 10.00
C LEU A 174 5.17 12.84 10.94
N LYS A 175 4.04 12.40 10.39
CA LYS A 175 2.83 12.11 11.18
C LYS A 175 3.09 11.06 12.26
N TYR A 176 4.00 10.12 12.01
CA TYR A 176 4.32 9.01 12.91
C TYR A 176 5.74 9.11 13.50
N GLY A 177 6.36 10.27 13.46
CA GLY A 177 7.55 10.56 14.24
C GLY A 177 8.88 10.57 13.49
N ALA A 178 8.88 10.48 12.15
CA ALA A 178 10.12 10.72 11.41
C ALA A 178 10.57 12.18 11.60
N PRO A 179 11.89 12.44 11.77
CA PRO A 179 12.38 13.78 12.05
C PRO A 179 12.31 14.75 10.87
N ARG A 180 12.25 14.21 9.63
CA ARG A 180 12.25 15.00 8.39
C ARG A 180 11.31 14.41 7.37
N SER A 181 10.64 15.26 6.58
CA SER A 181 9.91 14.86 5.39
C SER A 181 10.87 14.56 4.24
N ASN A 182 10.41 13.77 3.27
CA ASN A 182 11.09 13.68 1.98
C ASN A 182 10.81 14.94 1.16
N PRO A 183 11.72 15.35 0.26
CA PRO A 183 11.55 16.58 -0.54
C PRO A 183 10.24 16.61 -1.36
N ASP A 184 9.76 15.47 -1.82
CA ASP A 184 8.55 15.34 -2.62
C ASP A 184 7.28 15.06 -1.77
N GLY A 185 7.40 15.07 -0.45
CA GLY A 185 6.29 14.75 0.46
C GLY A 185 5.93 13.27 0.56
N SER A 186 6.64 12.39 -0.14
CA SER A 186 6.46 10.95 -0.03
C SER A 186 6.93 10.40 1.31
N ILE A 187 6.45 9.21 1.67
CA ILE A 187 7.05 8.38 2.70
C ILE A 187 7.68 7.15 2.02
N CYS A 188 8.71 6.58 2.62
CA CYS A 188 9.40 5.42 2.04
C CYS A 188 8.68 4.12 2.36
N LEU A 189 7.42 4.03 1.91
CA LEU A 189 6.57 2.86 1.98
C LEU A 189 6.06 2.55 0.58
N HIS A 190 6.28 1.32 0.12
CA HIS A 190 5.99 0.89 -1.24
C HIS A 190 5.25 -0.45 -1.22
N ALA A 191 4.06 -0.51 -1.83
CA ALA A 191 3.32 -1.75 -2.03
C ALA A 191 4.00 -2.56 -3.12
N ARG A 192 4.93 -3.44 -2.72
CA ARG A 192 5.91 -4.12 -3.56
C ARG A 192 5.33 -5.27 -4.35
N THR A 193 4.60 -6.18 -3.68
CA THR A 193 4.03 -7.37 -4.32
C THR A 193 2.58 -7.57 -3.96
N VAL A 194 1.85 -8.18 -4.88
CA VAL A 194 0.49 -8.65 -4.66
C VAL A 194 0.34 -10.04 -5.27
N GLN A 195 -0.34 -10.93 -4.54
CA GLN A 195 -0.62 -12.29 -4.98
C GLN A 195 -2.06 -12.66 -4.65
N PHE A 196 -2.79 -13.11 -5.63
CA PHE A 196 -4.19 -13.53 -5.47
C PHE A 196 -4.62 -14.45 -6.61
N VAL A 197 -5.69 -15.20 -6.37
CA VAL A 197 -6.34 -15.99 -7.42
C VAL A 197 -7.22 -15.08 -8.27
N HIS A 198 -7.04 -15.10 -9.59
CA HIS A 198 -7.84 -14.27 -10.49
C HIS A 198 -9.34 -14.54 -10.28
N PRO A 199 -10.19 -13.51 -10.13
CA PRO A 199 -11.58 -13.66 -9.76
C PRO A 199 -12.44 -14.37 -10.81
N VAL A 200 -11.99 -14.45 -12.05
CA VAL A 200 -12.72 -15.07 -13.16
C VAL A 200 -11.98 -16.30 -13.71
N SER A 201 -10.72 -16.16 -14.14
CA SER A 201 -9.93 -17.26 -14.72
C SER A 201 -9.52 -18.30 -13.70
N LYS A 202 -9.49 -17.95 -12.40
CA LYS A 202 -9.02 -18.79 -11.29
C LYS A 202 -7.53 -19.14 -11.34
N GLU A 203 -6.77 -18.47 -12.20
CA GLU A 203 -5.32 -18.59 -12.25
C GLU A 203 -4.67 -17.73 -11.17
N MET A 204 -3.51 -18.16 -10.69
CA MET A 204 -2.73 -17.39 -9.73
C MET A 204 -2.10 -16.17 -10.41
N ILE A 205 -2.34 -14.99 -9.86
CA ILE A 205 -1.70 -13.73 -10.25
C ILE A 205 -0.67 -13.38 -9.19
N GLN A 206 0.55 -13.12 -9.63
CA GLN A 206 1.63 -12.65 -8.77
C GLN A 206 2.37 -11.51 -9.47
N LEU A 207 2.35 -10.33 -8.88
CA LEU A 207 2.90 -9.11 -9.47
C LEU A 207 3.85 -8.43 -8.51
N THR A 208 4.89 -7.82 -9.09
CA THR A 208 5.88 -7.03 -8.35
C THR A 208 5.97 -5.64 -9.00
N ALA A 209 5.83 -4.59 -8.19
CA ALA A 209 6.04 -3.23 -8.68
C ALA A 209 7.51 -2.82 -8.54
N PRO A 210 8.13 -2.26 -9.58
CA PRO A 210 9.42 -1.60 -9.44
C PRO A 210 9.37 -0.57 -8.33
N VAL A 211 10.46 -0.45 -7.57
CA VAL A 211 10.59 0.58 -6.53
C VAL A 211 10.63 1.97 -7.16
N PRO A 212 10.28 3.03 -6.41
CA PRO A 212 10.43 4.39 -6.90
C PRO A 212 11.86 4.68 -7.36
N GLU A 213 11.99 5.51 -8.39
CA GLU A 213 13.29 5.92 -8.90
C GLU A 213 14.07 6.70 -7.84
N GLY A 214 15.39 6.53 -7.87
CA GLY A 214 16.32 7.24 -6.98
C GLY A 214 17.29 6.32 -6.27
N ASN A 215 18.39 6.92 -5.79
CA ASN A 215 19.49 6.17 -5.19
C ASN A 215 19.12 5.51 -3.86
N LEU A 216 18.13 6.07 -3.16
CA LEU A 216 17.76 5.58 -1.83
C LEU A 216 17.21 4.14 -1.90
N TRP A 217 16.26 3.88 -2.80
CA TRP A 217 15.65 2.54 -2.93
C TRP A 217 16.60 1.50 -3.54
N ASN A 218 17.56 1.93 -4.33
CA ASN A 218 18.50 1.04 -5.02
C ASN A 218 19.85 0.88 -4.30
N GLY A 219 20.04 1.59 -3.18
CA GLY A 219 21.31 1.64 -2.46
C GLY A 219 21.45 0.64 -1.31
N PHE A 220 20.61 -0.39 -1.25
CA PHE A 220 20.64 -1.38 -0.18
C PHE A 220 21.46 -2.61 -0.57
N GLU A 221 22.32 -3.05 0.36
CA GLU A 221 22.89 -4.38 0.34
C GLU A 221 21.84 -5.34 0.89
N MET A 222 21.48 -6.34 0.09
CA MET A 222 20.44 -7.31 0.47
C MET A 222 21.04 -8.42 1.32
N ASP A 223 20.35 -8.79 2.39
CA ASP A 223 20.75 -9.84 3.34
C ASP A 223 20.40 -11.25 2.84
#